data_7d527c1a83197dfa7473b034845c126f
#
_entry.id   7d527c1a83197dfa7473b034845c126f
#
_cell.length_a   1.000
_cell.length_b   1.000
_cell.length_c   1.000
_cell.angle_alpha   90.00
_cell.angle_beta   90.00
_cell.angle_gamma   90.00
#
_symmetry.space_group_name_H-M   'P 1'
#
loop_
_entity.id
_entity.type
_entity.pdbx_description
1 polymer ?
#
loop_
_entity_poly.entity_id
_entity_poly.type
_entity_poly.pdbx_seq_one_letter_code
_entity_poly.pdbx_strand_id
1 'polypeptide(L)'
;MSGLIIRDMRRTVFGLAFVVACLLPSAAHATWSIIAVDLSNKRLVIASATCVNNNDAFLMGVQAVVVPGIGVAACQAGVDGTHANQMLVFRELQKGTDPKQIIEMLSADPAFQSRQFGILDFQGRMAGHSGLGNGYVSQDIQGMVPGTQIYYSIQGNILRPGQVVPNAVAAFLATKGALTDRVMAAMEAADGSGGDSRCVCPPWPTDGLKPANSCDGRTSHIAYILMSDPKDTNGDSHNNGKYSMYITVAQPGENRGPGVIVPGENLNPVKTLRARYDVWRKTQPATFK
;
A
#
# COMPACT_ATOMS: atom_id res chain seq x y z
N MET A 1 46.05 57.58 49.49
CA MET A 1 46.68 56.42 48.83
C MET A 1 45.54 55.52 48.37
N SER A 2 45.33 55.51 47.07
CA SER A 2 44.15 54.93 46.42
C SER A 2 44.33 53.43 46.16
N GLY A 3 43.39 52.58 46.54
CA GLY A 3 43.35 51.20 46.21
C GLY A 3 42.15 50.94 45.32
N LEU A 4 42.41 50.69 44.05
CA LEU A 4 41.39 50.42 43.01
C LEU A 4 40.94 48.95 43.10
N ILE A 5 39.68 48.69 43.37
CA ILE A 5 39.08 47.36 43.36
C ILE A 5 38.51 47.11 41.95
N ILE A 6 39.18 46.23 41.19
CA ILE A 6 38.70 45.73 39.88
C ILE A 6 37.68 44.63 40.15
N ARG A 7 36.41 44.87 39.81
CA ARG A 7 35.36 43.86 39.78
C ARG A 7 35.41 43.07 38.48
N ASP A 8 35.74 41.80 38.59
CA ASP A 8 35.78 40.83 37.53
C ASP A 8 34.32 40.42 37.18
N MET A 9 33.85 40.87 36.04
CA MET A 9 32.50 40.56 35.51
C MET A 9 32.59 39.35 34.59
N ARG A 10 32.49 38.17 35.18
CA ARG A 10 32.31 36.91 34.39
C ARG A 10 30.99 36.94 33.66
N ARG A 11 31.00 37.20 32.39
CA ARG A 11 29.87 37.00 31.46
C ARG A 11 29.66 35.50 31.23
N THR A 12 28.62 34.96 31.85
CA THR A 12 28.12 33.60 31.57
C THR A 12 27.39 33.67 30.22
N VAL A 13 28.04 33.18 29.17
CA VAL A 13 27.37 32.99 27.88
C VAL A 13 26.62 31.68 27.95
N PHE A 14 25.28 31.74 28.11
CA PHE A 14 24.41 30.60 27.89
C PHE A 14 24.34 30.31 26.39
N GLY A 15 25.10 29.31 25.94
CA GLY A 15 25.00 28.76 24.60
C GLY A 15 23.68 27.99 24.47
N LEU A 16 22.69 28.56 23.76
CA LEU A 16 21.49 27.86 23.34
C LEU A 16 21.89 26.86 22.24
N ALA A 17 22.12 25.61 22.62
CA ALA A 17 22.30 24.53 21.66
C ALA A 17 20.94 24.27 20.99
N PHE A 18 20.76 24.77 19.77
CA PHE A 18 19.66 24.42 18.89
C PHE A 18 19.88 22.97 18.41
N VAL A 19 19.25 22.01 19.03
CA VAL A 19 19.20 20.64 18.51
C VAL A 19 18.27 20.67 17.30
N VAL A 20 18.84 20.84 16.13
CA VAL A 20 18.17 20.56 14.85
C VAL A 20 18.04 19.04 14.79
N ALA A 21 16.90 18.52 15.24
CA ALA A 21 16.52 17.16 14.94
C ALA A 21 16.37 17.08 13.42
N CYS A 22 17.39 16.56 12.73
CA CYS A 22 17.27 16.15 11.33
C CYS A 22 16.19 15.07 11.29
N LEU A 23 14.97 15.45 10.92
CA LEU A 23 13.95 14.53 10.46
C LEU A 23 14.49 13.90 9.18
N LEU A 24 15.21 12.79 9.33
CA LEU A 24 15.56 11.95 8.18
C LEU A 24 14.23 11.50 7.58
N PRO A 25 13.92 11.80 6.32
CA PRO A 25 12.72 11.31 5.70
C PRO A 25 12.76 9.78 5.80
N SER A 26 11.76 9.18 6.41
CA SER A 26 11.58 7.73 6.37
C SER A 26 11.57 7.33 4.89
N ALA A 27 12.45 6.41 4.50
CA ALA A 27 12.53 5.97 3.12
C ALA A 27 11.13 5.52 2.68
N ALA A 28 10.56 6.21 1.69
CA ALA A 28 9.27 5.84 1.14
C ALA A 28 9.40 4.42 0.56
N HIS A 29 8.52 3.53 0.96
CA HIS A 29 8.49 2.16 0.44
C HIS A 29 7.67 2.16 -0.85
N ALA A 30 8.33 1.91 -2.00
CA ALA A 30 7.64 1.76 -3.28
C ALA A 30 6.68 0.56 -3.22
N THR A 31 5.49 0.76 -3.71
CA THR A 31 4.40 -0.22 -3.61
C THR A 31 3.35 0.12 -4.65
N TRP A 32 2.68 -0.89 -5.21
CA TRP A 32 1.40 -0.66 -5.87
C TRP A 32 0.32 -1.47 -5.17
N SER A 33 -0.91 -0.94 -5.19
CA SER A 33 -2.07 -1.60 -4.61
C SER A 33 -3.33 -1.38 -5.43
N ILE A 34 -4.21 -2.36 -5.36
CA ILE A 34 -5.53 -2.37 -5.93
C ILE A 34 -6.52 -2.65 -4.81
N ILE A 35 -7.43 -1.74 -4.55
CA ILE A 35 -8.59 -1.99 -3.69
C ILE A 35 -9.85 -1.88 -4.53
N ALA A 36 -10.82 -2.73 -4.26
CA ALA A 36 -12.10 -2.72 -4.96
C ALA A 36 -13.24 -3.20 -4.06
N VAL A 37 -14.44 -2.69 -4.29
CA VAL A 37 -15.68 -3.09 -3.63
C VAL A 37 -16.76 -3.38 -4.67
N ASP A 38 -17.55 -4.40 -4.45
CA ASP A 38 -18.78 -4.69 -5.21
C ASP A 38 -19.98 -4.50 -4.29
N LEU A 39 -20.75 -3.45 -4.54
CA LEU A 39 -21.90 -3.09 -3.73
C LEU A 39 -23.04 -4.10 -3.85
N SER A 40 -23.09 -4.87 -4.96
CA SER A 40 -24.16 -5.84 -5.22
C SER A 40 -24.12 -7.05 -4.28
N ASN A 41 -22.90 -7.46 -3.90
CA ASN A 41 -22.68 -8.62 -3.04
C ASN A 41 -21.92 -8.29 -1.74
N LYS A 42 -21.57 -7.02 -1.53
CA LYS A 42 -20.84 -6.52 -0.36
C LYS A 42 -19.46 -7.15 -0.17
N ARG A 43 -18.83 -7.61 -1.25
CA ARG A 43 -17.44 -8.09 -1.22
C ARG A 43 -16.47 -6.96 -1.42
N LEU A 44 -15.34 -7.05 -0.73
CA LEU A 44 -14.19 -6.19 -0.95
C LEU A 44 -12.94 -7.03 -1.22
N VAL A 45 -12.01 -6.46 -1.97
CA VAL A 45 -10.71 -7.06 -2.27
C VAL A 45 -9.64 -5.99 -2.13
N ILE A 46 -8.53 -6.38 -1.54
CA ILE A 46 -7.28 -5.62 -1.56
C ILE A 46 -6.15 -6.54 -2.02
N ALA A 47 -5.32 -6.05 -2.92
CA ALA A 47 -4.09 -6.70 -3.34
C ALA A 47 -2.97 -5.69 -3.47
N SER A 48 -1.74 -6.14 -3.24
CA SER A 48 -0.58 -5.26 -3.32
C SER A 48 0.71 -6.04 -3.57
N ALA A 49 1.73 -5.33 -4.06
CA ALA A 49 3.09 -5.84 -4.16
C ALA A 49 4.13 -4.74 -3.96
N THR A 50 5.31 -5.13 -3.47
CA THR A 50 6.40 -4.22 -3.09
C THR A 50 7.77 -4.88 -3.23
N CYS A 51 8.82 -4.08 -3.42
CA CYS A 51 10.22 -4.52 -3.37
C CYS A 51 10.84 -4.48 -1.96
N VAL A 52 10.04 -4.34 -0.92
CA VAL A 52 10.55 -4.50 0.45
C VAL A 52 10.89 -5.97 0.67
N ASN A 53 12.07 -6.23 1.20
CA ASN A 53 12.45 -7.58 1.62
C ASN A 53 12.07 -7.78 3.09
N ASN A 54 11.03 -8.55 3.36
CA ASN A 54 10.50 -8.79 4.70
C ASN A 54 9.69 -10.11 4.70
N ASN A 55 9.12 -10.48 5.86
CA ASN A 55 8.24 -11.65 5.95
C ASN A 55 6.96 -11.47 5.11
N ASP A 56 6.29 -12.58 4.86
CA ASP A 56 5.12 -12.65 3.98
C ASP A 56 3.86 -11.90 4.51
N ALA A 57 3.78 -11.65 5.82
CA ALA A 57 2.69 -10.91 6.43
C ALA A 57 2.93 -9.37 6.46
N PHE A 58 4.18 -8.94 6.25
CA PHE A 58 4.59 -7.54 6.44
C PHE A 58 3.72 -6.57 5.64
N LEU A 59 3.59 -6.80 4.33
CA LEU A 59 2.94 -5.83 3.45
C LEU A 59 1.46 -5.62 3.82
N MET A 60 0.72 -6.69 4.06
CA MET A 60 -0.66 -6.61 4.52
C MET A 60 -0.74 -5.91 5.88
N GLY A 61 0.20 -6.23 6.78
CA GLY A 61 0.25 -5.67 8.14
C GLY A 61 0.40 -4.15 8.18
N VAL A 62 1.25 -3.58 7.34
CA VAL A 62 1.52 -2.13 7.33
C VAL A 62 0.60 -1.33 6.41
N GLN A 63 -0.20 -1.98 5.58
CA GLN A 63 -0.94 -1.30 4.51
C GLN A 63 -2.45 -1.44 4.61
N ALA A 64 -2.95 -2.66 4.81
CA ALA A 64 -4.37 -2.96 4.64
C ALA A 64 -5.22 -2.42 5.78
N VAL A 65 -6.35 -1.81 5.43
CA VAL A 65 -7.45 -1.56 6.35
C VAL A 65 -8.67 -2.26 5.77
N VAL A 66 -9.23 -3.22 6.52
CA VAL A 66 -10.34 -4.06 6.06
C VAL A 66 -11.45 -4.04 7.09
N VAL A 67 -12.59 -3.50 6.68
CA VAL A 67 -13.81 -3.44 7.51
C VAL A 67 -14.93 -4.19 6.78
N PRO A 68 -15.13 -5.49 7.07
CA PRO A 68 -16.11 -6.33 6.36
C PRO A 68 -17.49 -5.68 6.31
N GLY A 69 -18.10 -5.67 5.10
CA GLY A 69 -19.41 -5.06 4.87
C GLY A 69 -19.48 -3.54 4.95
N ILE A 70 -18.37 -2.84 5.22
CA ILE A 70 -18.33 -1.37 5.38
C ILE A 70 -17.38 -0.73 4.38
N GLY A 71 -16.11 -1.15 4.30
CA GLY A 71 -15.15 -0.53 3.41
C GLY A 71 -13.73 -1.10 3.51
N VAL A 72 -12.84 -0.57 2.69
CA VAL A 72 -11.45 -1.00 2.55
C VAL A 72 -10.55 0.21 2.28
N ALA A 73 -9.32 0.17 2.79
CA ALA A 73 -8.31 1.13 2.40
C ALA A 73 -6.92 0.49 2.23
N ALA A 74 -6.10 1.15 1.43
CA ALA A 74 -4.67 0.90 1.31
C ALA A 74 -3.91 2.14 1.78
N CYS A 75 -3.11 1.99 2.85
CA CYS A 75 -2.26 3.02 3.43
C CYS A 75 -0.81 2.66 3.15
N GLN A 76 -0.10 3.42 2.32
CA GLN A 76 1.23 3.04 1.83
C GLN A 76 2.18 4.22 1.64
N ALA A 77 3.29 4.01 0.95
CA ALA A 77 4.44 4.89 0.77
C ALA A 77 5.28 4.97 2.06
N GLY A 78 5.42 6.11 2.72
CA GLY A 78 6.05 6.15 4.03
C GLY A 78 5.29 5.27 5.02
N VAL A 79 5.93 4.25 5.61
CA VAL A 79 5.27 3.38 6.57
C VAL A 79 5.03 4.12 7.89
N ASP A 80 3.79 4.08 8.37
CA ASP A 80 3.47 4.49 9.73
C ASP A 80 3.65 3.30 10.68
N GLY A 81 4.81 3.22 11.32
CA GLY A 81 5.14 2.13 12.25
C GLY A 81 4.28 2.14 13.53
N THR A 82 3.52 3.21 13.77
CA THR A 82 2.58 3.28 14.91
C THR A 82 1.20 2.76 14.55
N HIS A 83 0.91 2.57 13.27
CA HIS A 83 -0.40 2.25 12.70
C HIS A 83 -1.50 3.28 13.04
N ALA A 84 -1.15 4.49 13.46
CA ALA A 84 -2.13 5.53 13.84
C ALA A 84 -3.02 5.90 12.65
N ASN A 85 -2.45 6.01 11.44
CA ASN A 85 -3.19 6.31 10.22
C ASN A 85 -4.16 5.19 9.85
N GLN A 86 -3.72 3.93 9.87
CA GLN A 86 -4.58 2.78 9.59
C GLN A 86 -5.70 2.67 10.62
N MET A 87 -5.40 2.88 11.91
CA MET A 87 -6.40 2.84 12.98
C MET A 87 -7.38 4.01 12.91
N LEU A 88 -6.96 5.18 12.44
CA LEU A 88 -7.86 6.30 12.16
C LEU A 88 -8.84 5.90 11.06
N VAL A 89 -8.34 5.44 9.91
CA VAL A 89 -9.18 5.00 8.76
C VAL A 89 -10.16 3.90 9.21
N PHE A 90 -9.68 2.89 9.95
CA PHE A 90 -10.49 1.79 10.45
C PHE A 90 -11.67 2.27 11.31
N ARG A 91 -11.40 3.14 12.29
CA ARG A 91 -12.44 3.68 13.16
C ARG A 91 -13.42 4.58 12.43
N GLU A 92 -12.93 5.41 11.53
CA GLU A 92 -13.77 6.34 10.79
C GLU A 92 -14.65 5.62 9.75
N LEU A 93 -14.15 4.59 9.07
CA LEU A 93 -14.99 3.73 8.23
C LEU A 93 -16.11 3.08 9.03
N GLN A 94 -15.83 2.55 10.23
CA GLN A 94 -16.85 1.96 11.11
C GLN A 94 -17.95 2.97 11.51
N LYS A 95 -17.61 4.25 11.66
CA LYS A 95 -18.57 5.33 11.94
C LYS A 95 -19.38 5.74 10.70
N GLY A 96 -18.96 5.29 9.50
CA GLY A 96 -19.55 5.72 8.23
C GLY A 96 -19.11 7.10 7.78
N THR A 97 -17.99 7.61 8.28
CA THR A 97 -17.38 8.87 7.85
C THR A 97 -17.05 8.82 6.36
N ASP A 98 -17.28 9.92 5.65
CA ASP A 98 -16.98 10.01 4.21
C ASP A 98 -15.47 9.86 3.96
N PRO A 99 -15.03 9.03 2.99
CA PRO A 99 -13.62 8.87 2.65
C PRO A 99 -12.87 10.19 2.43
N LYS A 100 -13.49 11.21 1.88
CA LYS A 100 -12.85 12.54 1.71
C LYS A 100 -12.56 13.20 3.05
N GLN A 101 -13.51 13.12 3.99
CA GLN A 101 -13.29 13.63 5.35
C GLN A 101 -12.21 12.84 6.08
N ILE A 102 -12.12 11.51 5.84
CA ILE A 102 -11.03 10.70 6.40
C ILE A 102 -9.67 11.19 5.87
N ILE A 103 -9.53 11.48 4.57
CA ILE A 103 -8.32 12.07 4.01
C ILE A 103 -8.00 13.43 4.65
N GLU A 104 -9.00 14.28 4.88
CA GLU A 104 -8.82 15.56 5.59
C GLU A 104 -8.29 15.34 7.01
N MET A 105 -8.82 14.36 7.75
CA MET A 105 -8.32 14.01 9.08
C MET A 105 -6.89 13.49 9.05
N LEU A 106 -6.53 12.65 8.06
CA LEU A 106 -5.19 12.13 7.85
C LEU A 106 -4.17 13.24 7.53
N SER A 107 -4.61 14.38 7.00
CA SER A 107 -3.73 15.52 6.71
C SER A 107 -3.07 16.13 7.95
N ALA A 108 -3.54 15.79 9.15
CA ALA A 108 -2.90 16.16 10.41
C ALA A 108 -1.58 15.39 10.69
N ASP A 109 -1.30 14.27 9.96
CA ASP A 109 -0.02 13.57 10.06
C ASP A 109 1.10 14.48 9.51
N PRO A 110 2.12 14.84 10.30
CA PRO A 110 3.26 15.63 9.81
C PRO A 110 3.96 15.02 8.60
N ALA A 111 3.88 13.70 8.42
CA ALA A 111 4.43 12.97 7.30
C ALA A 111 3.44 12.77 6.14
N PHE A 112 2.28 13.44 6.14
CA PHE A 112 1.21 13.27 5.14
C PHE A 112 1.71 13.34 3.69
N GLN A 113 2.65 14.23 3.39
CA GLN A 113 3.25 14.35 2.06
C GLN A 113 4.16 13.18 1.66
N SER A 114 4.50 12.29 2.59
CA SER A 114 5.19 11.03 2.33
C SER A 114 4.27 9.82 2.38
N ARG A 115 2.95 10.04 2.51
CA ARG A 115 1.92 8.98 2.55
C ARG A 115 1.20 8.87 1.23
N GLN A 116 0.60 7.69 1.00
CA GLN A 116 -0.34 7.46 -0.08
C GLN A 116 -1.52 6.66 0.47
N PHE A 117 -2.74 7.12 0.18
CA PHE A 117 -3.98 6.52 0.67
C PHE A 117 -4.95 6.30 -0.49
N GLY A 118 -5.65 5.17 -0.46
CA GLY A 118 -6.87 4.93 -1.23
C GLY A 118 -7.91 4.39 -0.30
N ILE A 119 -9.14 4.91 -0.32
CA ILE A 119 -10.23 4.54 0.59
C ILE A 119 -11.51 4.36 -0.21
N LEU A 120 -12.19 3.22 -0.02
CA LEU A 120 -13.49 2.92 -0.62
C LEU A 120 -14.46 2.44 0.45
N ASP A 121 -15.74 2.78 0.31
CA ASP A 121 -16.81 2.24 1.14
C ASP A 121 -17.95 1.62 0.34
N PHE A 122 -18.86 0.91 1.01
CA PHE A 122 -20.04 0.31 0.38
C PHE A 122 -21.20 1.27 0.16
N GLN A 123 -21.00 2.58 0.30
CA GLN A 123 -21.88 3.62 -0.20
C GLN A 123 -21.47 4.11 -1.61
N GLY A 124 -20.39 3.54 -2.18
CA GLY A 124 -19.82 3.94 -3.45
C GLY A 124 -19.01 5.24 -3.37
N ARG A 125 -18.64 5.67 -2.16
CA ARG A 125 -17.79 6.84 -1.95
C ARG A 125 -16.32 6.41 -2.00
N MET A 126 -15.48 7.29 -2.53
CA MET A 126 -14.04 7.04 -2.69
C MET A 126 -13.24 8.32 -2.48
N ALA A 127 -12.04 8.14 -1.97
CA ALA A 127 -11.04 9.20 -1.89
C ALA A 127 -9.64 8.62 -2.00
N GLY A 128 -8.70 9.42 -2.49
CA GLY A 128 -7.29 9.09 -2.58
C GLY A 128 -6.41 10.30 -2.28
N HIS A 129 -5.20 10.01 -1.92
CA HIS A 129 -4.13 10.97 -1.72
C HIS A 129 -2.80 10.36 -2.10
N SER A 130 -2.03 11.06 -2.89
CA SER A 130 -0.63 10.73 -3.19
C SER A 130 0.23 11.94 -2.87
N GLY A 131 0.99 11.86 -1.77
CA GLY A 131 1.80 12.96 -1.30
C GLY A 131 2.97 13.28 -2.23
N LEU A 132 3.41 14.54 -2.23
CA LEU A 132 4.50 15.03 -3.09
C LEU A 132 5.87 14.41 -2.77
N GLY A 133 6.04 13.84 -1.57
CA GLY A 133 7.25 13.14 -1.13
C GLY A 133 7.33 11.68 -1.56
N ASN A 134 6.38 11.17 -2.35
CA ASN A 134 6.27 9.75 -2.70
C ASN A 134 7.13 9.31 -3.90
N GLY A 135 8.15 10.10 -4.28
CA GLY A 135 9.05 9.80 -5.39
C GLY A 135 8.52 10.24 -6.75
N TYR A 136 9.32 10.01 -7.78
CA TYR A 136 9.11 10.56 -9.11
C TYR A 136 7.84 10.04 -9.80
N VAL A 137 7.55 8.73 -9.70
CA VAL A 137 6.32 8.14 -10.25
C VAL A 137 5.44 7.71 -9.10
N SER A 138 4.46 8.55 -8.79
CA SER A 138 3.45 8.29 -7.77
C SER A 138 2.09 8.70 -8.33
N GLN A 139 1.15 7.76 -8.36
CA GLN A 139 -0.16 7.91 -9.00
C GLN A 139 -1.24 7.23 -8.18
N ASP A 140 -2.46 7.78 -8.24
CA ASP A 140 -3.69 7.15 -7.77
C ASP A 140 -4.82 7.41 -8.77
N ILE A 141 -5.53 6.37 -9.14
CA ILE A 141 -6.67 6.43 -10.07
C ILE A 141 -7.84 5.70 -9.43
N GLN A 142 -8.97 6.38 -9.36
CA GLN A 142 -10.19 5.86 -8.78
C GLN A 142 -11.32 5.91 -9.78
N GLY A 143 -12.28 5.00 -9.64
CA GLY A 143 -13.42 4.99 -10.53
C GLY A 143 -14.41 3.87 -10.24
N MET A 144 -15.37 3.75 -11.15
CA MET A 144 -16.39 2.72 -11.17
C MET A 144 -16.31 1.97 -12.51
N VAL A 145 -16.55 0.66 -12.48
CA VAL A 145 -16.69 -0.13 -13.71
C VAL A 145 -18.02 0.22 -14.38
N PRO A 146 -18.01 0.74 -15.62
CA PRO A 146 -19.25 1.18 -16.28
C PRO A 146 -20.34 0.11 -16.31
N GLY A 147 -21.57 0.50 -15.97
CA GLY A 147 -22.73 -0.38 -15.96
C GLY A 147 -22.77 -1.40 -14.82
N THR A 148 -21.95 -1.23 -13.79
CA THR A 148 -21.90 -2.11 -12.62
C THR A 148 -21.96 -1.31 -11.32
N GLN A 149 -21.92 -2.00 -10.18
CA GLN A 149 -21.77 -1.42 -8.85
C GLN A 149 -20.38 -1.70 -8.26
N ILE A 150 -19.36 -1.85 -9.12
CA ILE A 150 -17.99 -2.14 -8.72
C ILE A 150 -17.17 -0.84 -8.75
N TYR A 151 -16.61 -0.47 -7.60
CA TYR A 151 -15.74 0.69 -7.42
C TYR A 151 -14.32 0.22 -7.14
N TYR A 152 -13.34 1.01 -7.58
CA TYR A 152 -11.93 0.68 -7.41
C TYR A 152 -11.09 1.93 -7.08
N SER A 153 -9.96 1.71 -6.40
CA SER A 153 -8.84 2.63 -6.31
C SER A 153 -7.55 1.86 -6.54
N ILE A 154 -6.78 2.31 -7.52
CA ILE A 154 -5.52 1.70 -7.93
C ILE A 154 -4.45 2.76 -7.80
N GLN A 155 -3.41 2.47 -7.03
CA GLN A 155 -2.38 3.43 -6.71
C GLN A 155 -1.00 2.79 -6.63
N GLY A 156 0.03 3.63 -6.71
CA GLY A 156 1.40 3.20 -6.48
C GLY A 156 2.36 4.38 -6.41
N ASN A 157 3.50 4.15 -5.78
CA ASN A 157 4.56 5.14 -5.57
C ASN A 157 5.93 4.54 -5.88
N ILE A 158 6.89 5.38 -6.27
CA ILE A 158 8.24 4.99 -6.71
C ILE A 158 8.17 3.86 -7.77
N LEU A 159 7.19 3.95 -8.65
CA LEU A 159 6.98 2.96 -9.70
C LEU A 159 8.02 3.14 -10.81
N ARG A 160 8.21 2.07 -11.60
CA ARG A 160 8.92 2.20 -12.86
C ARG A 160 8.24 3.26 -13.73
N PRO A 161 9.00 4.19 -14.36
CA PRO A 161 8.42 5.13 -15.32
C PRO A 161 7.67 4.40 -16.43
N GLY A 162 6.45 4.83 -16.71
CA GLY A 162 5.58 4.23 -17.72
C GLY A 162 4.14 4.12 -17.25
N GLN A 163 3.46 3.06 -17.64
CA GLN A 163 2.02 2.90 -17.55
C GLN A 163 1.58 1.91 -16.43
N VAL A 164 2.33 1.81 -15.32
CA VAL A 164 2.03 0.79 -14.28
C VAL A 164 0.59 0.91 -13.78
N VAL A 165 0.20 2.07 -13.26
CA VAL A 165 -1.17 2.30 -12.75
C VAL A 165 -2.20 2.36 -13.89
N PRO A 166 -1.99 3.08 -15.00
CA PRO A 166 -2.93 3.09 -16.12
C PRO A 166 -3.20 1.71 -16.72
N ASN A 167 -2.17 0.87 -16.89
CA ASN A 167 -2.35 -0.50 -17.40
C ASN A 167 -3.08 -1.40 -16.42
N ALA A 168 -2.83 -1.24 -15.11
CA ALA A 168 -3.59 -1.94 -14.08
C ALA A 168 -5.08 -1.56 -14.12
N VAL A 169 -5.39 -0.27 -14.27
CA VAL A 169 -6.78 0.22 -14.45
C VAL A 169 -7.41 -0.37 -15.71
N ALA A 170 -6.70 -0.34 -16.84
CA ALA A 170 -7.21 -0.90 -18.10
C ALA A 170 -7.52 -2.39 -17.98
N ALA A 171 -6.63 -3.17 -17.36
CA ALA A 171 -6.84 -4.59 -17.13
C ALA A 171 -8.01 -4.85 -16.17
N PHE A 172 -8.13 -4.06 -15.08
CA PHE A 172 -9.26 -4.15 -14.15
C PHE A 172 -10.61 -3.92 -14.86
N LEU A 173 -10.68 -2.90 -15.71
CA LEU A 173 -11.90 -2.55 -16.44
C LEU A 173 -12.24 -3.58 -17.52
N ALA A 174 -11.24 -4.10 -18.23
CA ALA A 174 -11.43 -5.07 -19.32
C ALA A 174 -11.83 -6.47 -18.82
N THR A 175 -11.37 -6.86 -17.64
CA THR A 175 -11.62 -8.19 -17.07
C THR A 175 -13.08 -8.34 -16.66
N LYS A 176 -13.66 -9.47 -16.96
CA LYS A 176 -15.02 -9.86 -16.53
C LYS A 176 -14.92 -11.00 -15.51
N GLY A 177 -15.96 -11.20 -14.72
CA GLY A 177 -16.00 -12.27 -13.73
C GLY A 177 -16.01 -11.73 -12.30
N ALA A 178 -15.44 -12.49 -11.38
CA ALA A 178 -15.42 -12.14 -9.97
C ALA A 178 -14.55 -10.90 -9.69
N LEU A 179 -14.87 -10.18 -8.62
CA LEU A 179 -14.09 -9.03 -8.18
C LEU A 179 -12.59 -9.37 -8.01
N THR A 180 -12.32 -10.58 -7.49
CA THR A 180 -10.95 -11.10 -7.33
C THR A 180 -10.23 -11.34 -8.66
N ASP A 181 -10.97 -11.78 -9.72
CA ASP A 181 -10.37 -11.96 -11.06
C ASP A 181 -9.91 -10.63 -11.66
N ARG A 182 -10.72 -9.56 -11.48
CA ARG A 182 -10.37 -8.19 -11.90
C ARG A 182 -9.15 -7.66 -11.18
N VAL A 183 -9.10 -7.86 -9.85
CA VAL A 183 -7.97 -7.41 -9.03
C VAL A 183 -6.69 -8.15 -9.41
N MET A 184 -6.76 -9.48 -9.62
CA MET A 184 -5.58 -10.24 -10.07
C MET A 184 -5.10 -9.82 -11.46
N ALA A 185 -6.00 -9.55 -12.40
CA ALA A 185 -5.62 -9.03 -13.72
C ALA A 185 -4.91 -7.67 -13.63
N ALA A 186 -5.39 -6.79 -12.74
CA ALA A 186 -4.74 -5.50 -12.48
C ALA A 186 -3.35 -5.69 -11.85
N MET A 187 -3.19 -6.63 -10.92
CA MET A 187 -1.89 -6.98 -10.32
C MET A 187 -0.89 -7.45 -11.40
N GLU A 188 -1.32 -8.33 -12.29
CA GLU A 188 -0.47 -8.84 -13.40
C GLU A 188 -0.12 -7.75 -14.41
N ALA A 189 -1.05 -6.84 -14.71
CA ALA A 189 -0.79 -5.72 -15.63
C ALA A 189 0.22 -4.73 -15.04
N ALA A 190 0.14 -4.46 -13.72
CA ALA A 190 1.14 -3.65 -13.02
C ALA A 190 2.52 -4.32 -13.01
N ASP A 191 2.56 -5.64 -12.74
CA ASP A 191 3.78 -6.46 -12.81
C ASP A 191 4.40 -6.41 -14.21
N GLY A 192 3.59 -6.67 -15.24
CA GLY A 192 4.03 -6.63 -16.65
C GLY A 192 4.50 -5.26 -17.11
N SER A 193 4.07 -4.19 -16.44
CA SER A 193 4.50 -2.81 -16.69
C SER A 193 5.76 -2.41 -15.92
N GLY A 194 6.30 -3.31 -15.09
CA GLY A 194 7.55 -3.15 -14.38
C GLY A 194 7.42 -2.80 -12.89
N GLY A 195 6.22 -2.59 -12.36
CA GLY A 195 5.95 -2.48 -10.92
C GLY A 195 6.84 -1.50 -10.17
N ASP A 196 7.44 -1.98 -9.10
CA ASP A 196 8.32 -1.21 -8.20
C ASP A 196 9.70 -1.00 -8.82
N SER A 197 10.10 0.28 -9.01
CA SER A 197 11.36 0.63 -9.68
C SER A 197 12.61 0.21 -8.93
N ARG A 198 12.52 -0.12 -7.66
CA ARG A 198 13.69 -0.47 -6.84
C ARG A 198 14.28 -1.83 -7.14
N CYS A 199 13.47 -2.80 -7.56
CA CYS A 199 13.96 -4.12 -7.95
C CYS A 199 14.10 -4.32 -9.46
N VAL A 200 13.50 -3.48 -10.27
CA VAL A 200 13.66 -3.56 -11.73
C VAL A 200 15.02 -2.99 -12.15
N CYS A 201 15.81 -3.80 -12.86
CA CYS A 201 17.12 -3.34 -13.34
C CYS A 201 16.99 -2.43 -14.56
N PRO A 202 17.87 -1.40 -14.70
CA PRO A 202 17.98 -0.61 -15.94
C PRO A 202 18.29 -1.50 -17.16
N PRO A 203 18.04 -1.04 -18.42
CA PRO A 203 17.87 0.36 -18.78
C PRO A 203 16.41 0.81 -18.77
N TRP A 204 16.13 1.89 -18.07
CA TRP A 204 14.91 2.67 -18.16
C TRP A 204 15.23 4.13 -17.77
N PRO A 205 14.48 5.14 -18.24
CA PRO A 205 14.72 6.53 -17.87
C PRO A 205 14.63 6.70 -16.36
N THR A 206 15.74 7.05 -15.72
CA THR A 206 15.79 7.18 -14.26
C THR A 206 15.43 8.59 -13.79
N ASP A 207 15.55 9.61 -14.67
CA ASP A 207 15.26 11.03 -14.42
C ASP A 207 15.70 11.49 -13.00
N GLY A 208 16.91 11.11 -12.63
CA GLY A 208 17.49 11.40 -11.30
C GLY A 208 17.14 10.37 -10.21
N LEU A 209 16.28 9.39 -10.46
CA LEU A 209 16.13 8.26 -9.56
C LEU A 209 17.38 7.40 -9.62
N LYS A 210 17.99 7.15 -8.48
CA LYS A 210 19.02 6.13 -8.38
C LYS A 210 18.33 4.78 -8.31
N PRO A 211 18.52 3.86 -9.27
CA PRO A 211 18.11 2.48 -9.08
C PRO A 211 18.72 2.00 -7.76
N ALA A 212 17.96 1.22 -7.00
CA ALA A 212 18.57 0.57 -5.83
C ALA A 212 19.80 -0.21 -6.31
N ASN A 213 20.91 -0.11 -5.58
CA ASN A 213 22.17 -0.82 -5.90
C ASN A 213 21.98 -2.36 -5.92
N SER A 214 20.78 -2.84 -5.64
CA SER A 214 20.39 -4.22 -5.47
C SER A 214 19.22 -4.65 -6.37
N CYS A 215 19.04 -4.03 -7.56
CA CYS A 215 18.03 -4.52 -8.48
C CYS A 215 18.32 -5.99 -8.84
N ASP A 216 17.31 -6.82 -8.86
CA ASP A 216 17.42 -8.26 -9.19
C ASP A 216 16.59 -8.65 -10.43
N GLY A 217 16.07 -7.66 -11.14
CA GLY A 217 15.26 -7.85 -12.36
C GLY A 217 13.82 -8.25 -12.10
N ARG A 218 13.37 -8.29 -10.84
CA ARG A 218 11.98 -8.55 -10.47
C ARG A 218 11.21 -7.24 -10.35
N THR A 219 9.91 -7.35 -10.21
CA THR A 219 9.01 -6.20 -10.04
C THR A 219 8.58 -6.01 -8.60
N SER A 220 8.74 -7.07 -7.77
CA SER A 220 8.39 -7.09 -6.36
C SER A 220 9.10 -8.22 -5.62
N HIS A 221 9.13 -8.13 -4.28
CA HIS A 221 9.64 -9.17 -3.37
C HIS A 221 8.54 -9.79 -2.52
N ILE A 222 7.45 -9.06 -2.30
CA ILE A 222 6.26 -9.54 -1.59
C ILE A 222 5.03 -9.17 -2.44
N ALA A 223 4.04 -10.05 -2.48
CA ALA A 223 2.72 -9.77 -3.03
C ALA A 223 1.64 -10.47 -2.21
N TYR A 224 0.45 -9.88 -2.12
CA TYR A 224 -0.69 -10.55 -1.50
C TYR A 224 -2.01 -10.15 -2.19
N ILE A 225 -3.02 -10.98 -1.98
CA ILE A 225 -4.43 -10.68 -2.24
C ILE A 225 -5.28 -11.15 -1.05
N LEU A 226 -6.21 -10.29 -0.63
CA LEU A 226 -7.16 -10.57 0.43
C LEU A 226 -8.57 -10.24 -0.07
N MET A 227 -9.52 -11.10 0.19
CA MET A 227 -10.94 -10.86 -0.04
C MET A 227 -11.70 -11.00 1.27
N SER A 228 -12.59 -10.05 1.53
CA SER A 228 -13.57 -10.17 2.60
C SER A 228 -14.98 -10.28 2.01
N ASP A 229 -15.71 -11.27 2.52
CA ASP A 229 -17.14 -11.46 2.31
C ASP A 229 -17.92 -10.73 3.43
N PRO A 230 -19.16 -10.29 3.22
CA PRO A 230 -19.94 -9.59 4.26
C PRO A 230 -20.20 -10.42 5.52
N LYS A 231 -19.98 -11.74 5.47
CA LYS A 231 -20.09 -12.62 6.65
C LYS A 231 -18.81 -12.72 7.47
N ASP A 232 -17.72 -12.19 6.95
CA ASP A 232 -16.44 -12.20 7.64
C ASP A 232 -16.51 -11.31 8.89
N THR A 233 -15.75 -11.68 9.89
CA THR A 233 -15.75 -10.93 11.15
C THR A 233 -14.65 -9.90 11.14
N ASN A 234 -15.03 -8.69 11.57
CA ASN A 234 -14.08 -7.64 11.88
C ASN A 234 -13.23 -8.05 13.08
N GLY A 235 -11.97 -7.65 13.08
CA GLY A 235 -11.13 -7.71 14.27
C GLY A 235 -11.29 -6.45 15.12
N ASP A 236 -10.45 -6.31 16.11
CA ASP A 236 -10.30 -5.11 16.94
C ASP A 236 -9.27 -4.11 16.41
N SER A 237 -8.63 -4.46 15.29
CA SER A 237 -7.62 -3.66 14.60
C SER A 237 -7.88 -3.63 13.09
N HIS A 238 -7.14 -2.80 12.39
CA HIS A 238 -7.32 -2.45 10.98
C HIS A 238 -7.28 -3.63 10.00
N ASN A 239 -6.65 -4.77 10.35
CA ASN A 239 -6.50 -5.91 9.45
C ASN A 239 -6.38 -7.27 10.14
N ASN A 240 -6.87 -7.43 11.37
CA ASN A 240 -6.80 -8.68 12.13
C ASN A 240 -8.14 -9.45 12.18
N GLY A 241 -9.02 -9.20 11.23
CA GLY A 241 -10.27 -9.94 11.06
C GLY A 241 -10.06 -11.36 10.54
N LYS A 242 -11.16 -12.11 10.43
CA LYS A 242 -11.18 -13.41 9.76
C LYS A 242 -11.76 -13.23 8.37
N TYR A 243 -10.93 -13.43 7.35
CA TYR A 243 -11.26 -13.13 5.96
C TYR A 243 -11.48 -14.42 5.14
N SER A 244 -12.39 -14.36 4.18
CA SER A 244 -12.73 -15.49 3.32
C SER A 244 -11.59 -15.95 2.42
N MET A 245 -10.65 -15.05 2.08
CA MET A 245 -9.43 -15.40 1.35
C MET A 245 -8.29 -14.50 1.80
N TYR A 246 -7.13 -15.09 2.07
CA TYR A 246 -5.85 -14.40 2.18
C TYR A 246 -4.76 -15.28 1.58
N ILE A 247 -4.13 -14.81 0.52
CA ILE A 247 -3.00 -15.46 -0.15
C ILE A 247 -1.86 -14.47 -0.15
N THR A 248 -0.73 -14.87 0.39
CA THR A 248 0.49 -14.07 0.42
C THR A 248 1.64 -14.83 -0.20
N VAL A 249 2.59 -14.10 -0.77
CA VAL A 249 3.80 -14.62 -1.40
C VAL A 249 4.96 -13.70 -1.05
N ALA A 250 6.06 -14.29 -0.56
CA ALA A 250 7.31 -13.59 -0.34
C ALA A 250 8.48 -14.34 -0.96
N GLN A 251 9.50 -13.62 -1.40
CA GLN A 251 10.74 -14.23 -1.87
C GLN A 251 11.38 -15.13 -0.81
N PRO A 252 12.10 -16.18 -1.20
CA PRO A 252 12.97 -16.94 -0.29
C PRO A 252 14.15 -16.08 0.19
N GLY A 253 14.89 -16.56 1.16
CA GLY A 253 16.05 -15.92 1.75
C GLY A 253 15.83 -15.70 3.24
N GLU A 254 15.96 -14.46 3.73
CA GLU A 254 15.70 -14.13 5.14
C GLU A 254 14.21 -14.09 5.49
N ASN A 255 13.34 -14.08 4.49
CA ASN A 255 11.89 -14.07 4.66
C ASN A 255 11.41 -15.37 5.33
N ARG A 256 10.39 -15.22 6.15
CA ARG A 256 9.78 -16.32 6.91
C ARG A 256 8.27 -16.25 6.79
N GLY A 257 7.63 -17.39 6.91
CA GLY A 257 6.18 -17.52 6.90
C GLY A 257 5.69 -18.53 5.86
N PRO A 258 4.43 -18.93 5.92
CA PRO A 258 3.84 -19.94 5.02
C PRO A 258 3.71 -19.44 3.56
N GLY A 259 3.80 -18.12 3.35
CA GLY A 259 3.75 -17.50 2.02
C GLY A 259 5.04 -17.53 1.24
N VAL A 260 6.18 -17.96 1.84
CA VAL A 260 7.47 -17.98 1.14
C VAL A 260 7.42 -18.90 -0.08
N ILE A 261 8.00 -18.44 -1.19
CA ILE A 261 8.13 -19.19 -2.45
C ILE A 261 8.92 -20.48 -2.19
N VAL A 262 8.38 -21.60 -2.63
CA VAL A 262 9.00 -22.92 -2.50
C VAL A 262 9.61 -23.38 -3.83
N PRO A 263 10.52 -24.39 -3.80
CA PRO A 263 11.09 -24.95 -5.04
C PRO A 263 10.02 -25.37 -6.04
N GLY A 264 10.17 -24.92 -7.30
CA GLY A 264 9.22 -25.17 -8.39
C GLY A 264 8.22 -24.04 -8.64
N GLU A 265 8.06 -23.10 -7.73
CA GLU A 265 7.27 -21.87 -7.95
C GLU A 265 8.09 -20.78 -8.65
N ASN A 266 7.42 -19.82 -9.26
CA ASN A 266 8.06 -18.69 -9.91
C ASN A 266 8.66 -17.72 -8.87
N LEU A 267 9.90 -17.27 -9.11
CA LEU A 267 10.57 -16.34 -8.22
C LEU A 267 9.97 -14.91 -8.23
N ASN A 268 9.14 -14.55 -9.21
CA ASN A 268 8.36 -13.33 -9.16
C ASN A 268 7.10 -13.56 -8.31
N PRO A 269 6.95 -12.82 -7.18
CA PRO A 269 5.82 -13.01 -6.26
C PRO A 269 4.45 -12.85 -6.90
N VAL A 270 4.27 -11.93 -7.86
CA VAL A 270 2.97 -11.75 -8.52
C VAL A 270 2.60 -12.96 -9.38
N LYS A 271 3.57 -13.56 -10.07
CA LYS A 271 3.34 -14.78 -10.87
C LYS A 271 3.01 -15.98 -9.98
N THR A 272 3.70 -16.14 -8.86
CA THR A 272 3.38 -17.17 -7.88
C THR A 272 2.04 -16.89 -7.20
N LEU A 273 1.72 -15.62 -6.88
CA LEU A 273 0.42 -15.23 -6.37
C LEU A 273 -0.71 -15.64 -7.34
N ARG A 274 -0.53 -15.40 -8.65
CA ARG A 274 -1.49 -15.84 -9.68
C ARG A 274 -1.65 -17.36 -9.65
N ALA A 275 -0.59 -18.13 -9.60
CA ALA A 275 -0.67 -19.58 -9.58
C ALA A 275 -1.42 -20.10 -8.33
N ARG A 276 -1.11 -19.55 -7.15
CA ARG A 276 -1.81 -19.89 -5.89
C ARG A 276 -3.27 -19.45 -5.90
N TYR A 277 -3.55 -18.27 -6.45
CA TYR A 277 -4.91 -17.77 -6.65
C TYR A 277 -5.73 -18.69 -7.57
N ASP A 278 -5.17 -19.17 -8.67
CA ASP A 278 -5.86 -20.07 -9.60
C ASP A 278 -6.21 -21.41 -8.95
N VAL A 279 -5.36 -21.92 -8.04
CA VAL A 279 -5.69 -23.10 -7.22
C VAL A 279 -6.89 -22.82 -6.32
N TRP A 280 -6.85 -21.71 -5.57
CA TRP A 280 -7.99 -21.29 -4.74
C TRP A 280 -9.24 -21.05 -5.57
N ARG A 281 -9.12 -20.39 -6.71
CA ARG A 281 -10.25 -20.04 -7.59
C ARG A 281 -11.01 -21.27 -8.09
N LYS A 282 -10.30 -22.36 -8.37
CA LYS A 282 -10.91 -23.66 -8.76
C LYS A 282 -11.75 -24.31 -7.66
N THR A 283 -11.51 -23.98 -6.39
CA THR A 283 -12.34 -24.47 -5.27
C THR A 283 -13.64 -23.71 -5.10
N GLN A 284 -13.78 -22.56 -5.77
CA GLN A 284 -14.97 -21.74 -5.67
C GLN A 284 -16.08 -22.23 -6.61
N PRO A 285 -17.34 -22.10 -6.23
CA PRO A 285 -18.46 -22.49 -7.10
C PRO A 285 -18.46 -21.67 -8.40
N ALA A 286 -19.01 -22.22 -9.47
CA ALA A 286 -19.12 -21.54 -10.78
C ALA A 286 -19.89 -20.20 -10.70
N THR A 287 -20.79 -20.07 -9.72
CA THR A 287 -21.56 -18.85 -9.45
C THR A 287 -20.80 -17.80 -8.64
N PHE A 288 -19.56 -18.07 -8.25
CA PHE A 288 -18.73 -17.12 -7.52
C PHE A 288 -18.42 -15.90 -8.40
N LYS A 289 -18.92 -14.74 -7.99
CA LYS A 289 -18.75 -13.45 -8.68
C LYS A 289 -18.13 -12.41 -7.76
#